data_b99e5911a9631a7b758cbe278f544111
#
_entry.id   b99e5911a9631a7b758cbe278f544111
#
_cell.length_a   1.000
_cell.length_b   1.000
_cell.length_c   1.000
_cell.angle_alpha   90.00
_cell.angle_beta   90.00
_cell.angle_gamma   90.00
#
_symmetry.space_group_name_H-M   'P 1'
#
loop_
_entity.id
_entity.type
_entity.pdbx_description
1 polymer ?
#
loop_
_entity_poly.entity_id
_entity_poly.type
_entity_poly.pdbx_seq_one_letter_code
_entity_poly.pdbx_strand_id
1 'polypeptide(L)'
;MQTQDIITSTQNPKIKALLQLQQKSSLRRKEQLFLVEGRRELMHCLSRGYVMDTVFICPEILKAEAEYDTLLQALPKCHTIQVSSSVYDRIAYRGGTEGVVATIRMKEHGLDTLPRMPEGKAPLYVVLESVEKPGNLGAILRSADAAGVDAVIVCDPLTDLYNPNLIRSSLGGIFSVPTIACTSQECIAYFKAQGIRILTAQLQDSSLYYDTDMTLPTAIVMGTEATGLTNQWREAADAHIRIPMLGILDSLNVSVSAAILLYEAVRQRNED
;
A
#
# COMPACT_ATOMS: atom_id res chain seq x y z
N MET A 1 -22.04 -23.04 20.51
CA MET A 1 -20.91 -22.10 20.55
C MET A 1 -20.20 -22.31 21.89
N GLN A 2 -18.97 -22.77 21.90
CA GLN A 2 -18.17 -22.79 23.13
C GLN A 2 -17.98 -21.32 23.55
N THR A 3 -18.36 -20.97 24.75
CA THR A 3 -18.05 -19.68 25.40
C THR A 3 -16.52 -19.57 25.48
N GLN A 4 -15.89 -18.91 24.51
CA GLN A 4 -14.50 -18.55 24.64
C GLN A 4 -14.38 -17.47 25.71
N ASP A 5 -13.53 -17.69 26.70
CA ASP A 5 -13.24 -16.70 27.75
C ASP A 5 -12.73 -15.41 27.13
N ILE A 6 -13.34 -14.30 27.52
CA ILE A 6 -12.95 -12.96 27.06
C ILE A 6 -11.61 -12.59 27.69
N ILE A 7 -10.63 -12.21 26.90
CA ILE A 7 -9.35 -11.69 27.39
C ILE A 7 -9.57 -10.29 27.96
N THR A 8 -9.37 -10.12 29.25
CA THR A 8 -9.55 -8.85 29.99
C THR A 8 -8.21 -8.21 30.40
N SER A 9 -7.08 -8.89 30.19
CA SER A 9 -5.77 -8.41 30.61
C SER A 9 -4.86 -8.14 29.42
N THR A 10 -4.28 -6.94 29.36
CA THR A 10 -3.24 -6.55 28.39
C THR A 10 -1.92 -7.30 28.60
N GLN A 11 -1.74 -7.98 29.74
CA GLN A 11 -0.59 -8.82 30.03
C GLN A 11 -0.69 -10.23 29.42
N ASN A 12 -1.83 -10.59 28.84
CA ASN A 12 -2.02 -11.85 28.16
C ASN A 12 -0.96 -12.03 27.06
N PRO A 13 -0.31 -13.20 26.94
CA PRO A 13 0.75 -13.44 25.95
C PRO A 13 0.31 -13.17 24.51
N LYS A 14 -0.94 -13.50 24.15
CA LYS A 14 -1.49 -13.24 22.79
C LYS A 14 -1.60 -11.74 22.50
N ILE A 15 -2.00 -10.94 23.50
CA ILE A 15 -2.07 -9.48 23.35
C ILE A 15 -0.68 -8.87 23.24
N LYS A 16 0.28 -9.35 24.05
CA LYS A 16 1.68 -8.91 23.93
C LYS A 16 2.28 -9.23 22.57
N ALA A 17 2.04 -10.42 22.04
CA ALA A 17 2.49 -10.81 20.70
C ALA A 17 1.88 -9.91 19.61
N LEU A 18 0.58 -9.61 19.69
CA LEU A 18 -0.11 -8.70 18.77
C LEU A 18 0.52 -7.30 18.79
N LEU A 19 0.73 -6.72 19.98
CA LEU A 19 1.37 -5.41 20.14
C LEU A 19 2.81 -5.38 19.61
N GLN A 20 3.55 -6.47 19.76
CA GLN A 20 4.89 -6.57 19.17
C GLN A 20 4.87 -6.63 17.65
N LEU A 21 3.93 -7.37 17.05
CA LEU A 21 3.71 -7.38 15.59
C LEU A 21 3.35 -5.98 15.07
N GLN A 22 2.53 -5.23 15.82
CA GLN A 22 2.17 -3.86 15.47
C GLN A 22 3.41 -2.94 15.39
N GLN A 23 4.36 -3.10 16.32
CA GLN A 23 5.50 -2.20 16.47
C GLN A 23 6.74 -2.60 15.64
N LYS A 24 7.01 -3.92 15.49
CA LYS A 24 8.29 -4.44 14.99
C LYS A 24 8.16 -5.07 13.60
N SER A 25 8.71 -4.41 12.58
CA SER A 25 8.78 -4.95 11.22
C SER A 25 9.58 -6.26 11.14
N SER A 26 10.65 -6.38 11.93
CA SER A 26 11.45 -7.61 12.01
C SER A 26 10.63 -8.81 12.49
N LEU A 27 9.71 -8.59 13.44
CA LEU A 27 8.83 -9.65 13.93
C LEU A 27 7.79 -10.01 12.87
N ARG A 28 7.18 -9.03 12.20
CA ARG A 28 6.25 -9.28 11.09
C ARG A 28 6.88 -10.17 10.02
N ARG A 29 8.10 -9.84 9.61
CA ARG A 29 8.85 -10.65 8.63
C ARG A 29 9.18 -12.05 9.14
N LYS A 30 9.59 -12.19 10.40
CA LYS A 30 9.90 -13.49 11.00
C LYS A 30 8.67 -14.39 11.08
N GLU A 31 7.56 -13.86 11.59
CA GLU A 31 6.31 -14.62 11.78
C GLU A 31 5.46 -14.69 10.49
N GLN A 32 5.84 -13.96 9.44
CA GLN A 32 5.07 -13.82 8.19
C GLN A 32 3.64 -13.38 8.43
N LEU A 33 3.44 -12.48 9.42
CA LEU A 33 2.14 -11.96 9.84
C LEU A 33 2.17 -10.44 9.91
N PHE A 34 1.05 -9.82 9.58
CA PHE A 34 0.81 -8.38 9.77
C PHE A 34 -0.58 -8.13 10.34
N LEU A 35 -0.88 -6.89 10.70
CA LEU A 35 -2.14 -6.51 11.31
C LEU A 35 -3.01 -5.70 10.35
N VAL A 36 -4.29 -6.02 10.38
CA VAL A 36 -5.34 -5.20 9.76
C VAL A 36 -6.34 -4.82 10.85
N GLU A 37 -6.63 -3.54 10.97
CA GLU A 37 -7.60 -2.95 11.87
C GLU A 37 -8.74 -2.35 11.06
N GLY A 38 -9.97 -2.57 11.50
CA GLY A 38 -11.17 -2.06 10.85
C GLY A 38 -11.82 -3.08 9.91
N ARG A 39 -13.14 -3.00 9.81
CA ARG A 39 -13.95 -3.93 8.99
C ARG A 39 -13.71 -3.73 7.51
N ARG A 40 -13.64 -2.48 7.09
CA ARG A 40 -13.44 -2.12 5.68
C ARG A 40 -12.13 -2.66 5.16
N GLU A 41 -11.03 -2.36 5.83
CA GLU A 41 -9.69 -2.81 5.46
C GLU A 41 -9.59 -4.34 5.51
N LEU A 42 -10.21 -4.98 6.51
CA LEU A 42 -10.23 -6.43 6.64
C LEU A 42 -11.00 -7.07 5.48
N MET A 43 -12.17 -6.57 5.12
CA MET A 43 -12.96 -7.10 3.99
C MET A 43 -12.24 -6.89 2.66
N HIS A 44 -11.60 -5.74 2.45
CA HIS A 44 -10.73 -5.51 1.28
C HIS A 44 -9.60 -6.53 1.21
N CYS A 45 -8.89 -6.74 2.31
CA CYS A 45 -7.81 -7.71 2.41
C CYS A 45 -8.29 -9.14 2.04
N LEU A 46 -9.39 -9.58 2.62
CA LEU A 46 -9.97 -10.91 2.36
C LEU A 46 -10.46 -11.08 0.93
N SER A 47 -11.11 -10.06 0.34
CA SER A 47 -11.59 -10.09 -1.04
C SER A 47 -10.45 -10.23 -2.06
N ARG A 48 -9.22 -9.90 -1.68
CA ARG A 48 -8.01 -10.05 -2.49
C ARG A 48 -7.24 -11.34 -2.16
N GLY A 49 -7.87 -12.30 -1.48
CA GLY A 49 -7.33 -13.63 -1.24
C GLY A 49 -6.20 -13.65 -0.22
N TYR A 50 -6.13 -12.70 0.69
CA TYR A 50 -5.28 -12.79 1.87
C TYR A 50 -5.88 -13.77 2.87
N VAL A 51 -5.03 -14.48 3.60
CA VAL A 51 -5.45 -15.50 4.58
C VAL A 51 -5.38 -14.95 5.98
N MET A 52 -6.52 -14.94 6.67
CA MET A 52 -6.61 -14.56 8.07
C MET A 52 -6.07 -15.67 8.96
N ASP A 53 -5.22 -15.30 9.90
CA ASP A 53 -4.67 -16.21 10.90
C ASP A 53 -5.48 -16.19 12.19
N THR A 54 -5.63 -15.01 12.80
CA THR A 54 -6.38 -14.82 14.05
C THR A 54 -7.16 -13.51 13.99
N VAL A 55 -8.40 -13.50 14.47
CA VAL A 55 -9.20 -12.28 14.63
C VAL A 55 -9.46 -12.01 16.11
N PHE A 56 -9.25 -10.77 16.53
CA PHE A 56 -9.56 -10.24 17.84
C PHE A 56 -10.81 -9.37 17.74
N ILE A 57 -11.82 -9.68 18.53
CA ILE A 57 -13.15 -9.06 18.47
C ILE A 57 -13.50 -8.50 19.82
N CYS A 58 -13.95 -7.25 19.85
CA CYS A 58 -14.59 -6.65 21.03
C CYS A 58 -16.12 -6.68 20.88
N PRO A 59 -16.82 -7.63 21.53
CA PRO A 59 -18.27 -7.75 21.39
C PRO A 59 -19.04 -6.52 21.86
N GLU A 60 -18.51 -5.79 22.83
CA GLU A 60 -19.14 -4.58 23.38
C GLU A 60 -19.23 -3.47 22.34
N ILE A 61 -18.16 -3.30 21.53
CA ILE A 61 -18.12 -2.29 20.47
C ILE A 61 -18.93 -2.78 19.26
N LEU A 62 -18.72 -4.01 18.83
CA LEU A 62 -19.37 -4.58 17.64
C LEU A 62 -20.88 -4.72 17.78
N LYS A 63 -21.40 -5.09 18.98
CA LYS A 63 -22.84 -5.24 19.22
C LYS A 63 -23.61 -3.93 19.16
N ALA A 64 -22.95 -2.81 19.37
CA ALA A 64 -23.54 -1.49 19.18
C ALA A 64 -23.79 -1.16 17.70
N GLU A 65 -23.22 -1.95 16.78
CA GLU A 65 -23.37 -1.78 15.35
C GLU A 65 -24.24 -2.90 14.75
N ALA A 66 -25.22 -2.53 13.95
CA ALA A 66 -26.23 -3.43 13.37
C ALA A 66 -25.65 -4.55 12.46
N GLU A 67 -24.34 -4.56 12.23
CA GLU A 67 -23.66 -5.44 11.29
C GLU A 67 -22.78 -6.53 11.94
N TYR A 68 -22.91 -6.73 13.26
CA TYR A 68 -22.13 -7.72 14.00
C TYR A 68 -22.23 -9.15 13.41
N ASP A 69 -23.47 -9.60 13.22
CA ASP A 69 -23.72 -10.96 12.71
C ASP A 69 -23.26 -11.11 11.25
N THR A 70 -23.45 -10.06 10.45
CA THR A 70 -22.99 -10.02 9.06
C THR A 70 -21.48 -10.13 8.96
N LEU A 71 -20.76 -9.39 9.80
CA LEU A 71 -19.30 -9.48 9.87
C LEU A 71 -18.84 -10.90 10.25
N LEU A 72 -19.42 -11.46 11.31
CA LEU A 72 -19.04 -12.80 11.78
C LEU A 72 -19.31 -13.90 10.74
N GLN A 73 -20.39 -13.76 9.95
CA GLN A 73 -20.71 -14.68 8.86
C GLN A 73 -19.74 -14.53 7.67
N ALA A 74 -19.29 -13.31 7.40
CA ALA A 74 -18.37 -13.01 6.32
C ALA A 74 -16.92 -13.40 6.65
N LEU A 75 -16.57 -13.55 7.94
CA LEU A 75 -15.22 -13.95 8.34
C LEU A 75 -14.97 -15.42 8.04
N PRO A 76 -13.83 -15.77 7.43
CA PRO A 76 -13.42 -17.15 7.25
C PRO A 76 -13.35 -17.88 8.60
N LYS A 77 -13.46 -19.20 8.58
CA LYS A 77 -13.21 -20.02 9.76
C LYS A 77 -11.75 -19.89 10.18
N CYS A 78 -11.48 -19.00 11.12
CA CYS A 78 -10.16 -18.75 11.69
C CYS A 78 -10.22 -18.77 13.21
N HIS A 79 -9.07 -18.63 13.86
CA HIS A 79 -9.00 -18.53 15.30
C HIS A 79 -9.58 -17.19 15.77
N THR A 80 -10.73 -17.23 16.44
CA THR A 80 -11.42 -16.03 16.98
C THR A 80 -11.13 -15.88 18.45
N ILE A 81 -10.74 -14.68 18.88
CA ILE A 81 -10.45 -14.33 20.28
C ILE A 81 -11.32 -13.13 20.65
N GLN A 82 -12.10 -13.27 21.73
CA GLN A 82 -12.84 -12.15 22.27
C GLN A 82 -11.98 -11.36 23.27
N VAL A 83 -12.08 -10.04 23.20
CA VAL A 83 -11.36 -9.11 24.08
C VAL A 83 -12.31 -8.11 24.69
N SER A 84 -12.00 -7.63 25.91
CA SER A 84 -12.74 -6.53 26.55
C SER A 84 -12.45 -5.19 25.87
N SER A 85 -13.31 -4.19 26.07
CA SER A 85 -13.10 -2.82 25.56
C SER A 85 -11.75 -2.25 25.97
N SER A 86 -11.33 -2.45 27.23
CA SER A 86 -10.04 -1.95 27.72
C SER A 86 -8.83 -2.59 27.03
N VAL A 87 -8.94 -3.88 26.66
CA VAL A 87 -7.90 -4.56 25.87
C VAL A 87 -7.96 -4.09 24.42
N TYR A 88 -9.15 -3.93 23.86
CA TYR A 88 -9.35 -3.44 22.51
C TYR A 88 -8.76 -2.05 22.31
N ASP A 89 -9.01 -1.10 23.22
CA ASP A 89 -8.44 0.24 23.18
C ASP A 89 -6.89 0.24 23.17
N ARG A 90 -6.30 -0.79 23.73
CA ARG A 90 -4.84 -0.96 23.74
C ARG A 90 -4.29 -1.54 22.47
N ILE A 91 -5.01 -2.46 21.83
CA ILE A 91 -4.54 -3.12 20.58
C ILE A 91 -4.95 -2.36 19.34
N ALA A 92 -6.00 -1.54 19.40
CA ALA A 92 -6.38 -0.62 18.35
C ALA A 92 -5.27 0.43 18.16
N TYR A 93 -4.85 0.65 16.93
CA TYR A 93 -3.77 1.58 16.61
C TYR A 93 -4.15 3.03 16.91
N ARG A 94 -5.43 3.37 16.74
CA ARG A 94 -6.03 4.65 17.19
C ARG A 94 -7.40 4.36 17.74
N GLY A 95 -7.57 4.53 19.04
CA GLY A 95 -8.77 4.21 19.78
C GLY A 95 -10.10 4.50 19.08
N GLY A 96 -11.08 3.64 19.30
CA GLY A 96 -12.47 3.88 18.96
C GLY A 96 -12.97 3.33 17.62
N THR A 97 -12.33 2.33 17.02
CA THR A 97 -12.74 1.86 15.71
C THR A 97 -13.28 0.43 15.69
N GLU A 98 -14.49 0.29 15.24
CA GLU A 98 -15.11 -0.91 14.62
C GLU A 98 -15.00 -2.27 15.36
N GLY A 99 -14.32 -2.34 16.51
CA GLY A 99 -14.29 -3.53 17.37
C GLY A 99 -13.59 -4.77 16.81
N VAL A 100 -12.79 -4.65 15.73
CA VAL A 100 -12.08 -5.78 15.10
C VAL A 100 -10.64 -5.44 14.74
N VAL A 101 -9.74 -6.36 15.10
CA VAL A 101 -8.33 -6.37 14.65
C VAL A 101 -7.98 -7.80 14.26
N ALA A 102 -7.27 -8.00 13.14
CA ALA A 102 -6.87 -9.32 12.69
C ALA A 102 -5.37 -9.41 12.40
N THR A 103 -4.80 -10.58 12.61
CA THR A 103 -3.50 -10.97 12.05
C THR A 103 -3.73 -11.70 10.73
N ILE A 104 -2.98 -11.29 9.72
CA ILE A 104 -3.11 -11.76 8.34
C ILE A 104 -1.75 -12.31 7.88
N ARG A 105 -1.76 -13.38 7.09
CA ARG A 105 -0.53 -13.93 6.51
C ARG A 105 -0.01 -13.03 5.39
N MET A 106 1.28 -12.77 5.41
CA MET A 106 1.95 -12.03 4.35
C MET A 106 1.88 -12.78 3.02
N LYS A 107 1.87 -12.03 1.93
CA LYS A 107 2.11 -12.52 0.58
C LYS A 107 3.49 -12.07 0.12
N GLU A 108 4.06 -12.81 -0.80
CA GLU A 108 5.24 -12.38 -1.54
C GLU A 108 4.88 -11.24 -2.49
N HIS A 109 5.79 -10.30 -2.66
CA HIS A 109 5.64 -9.10 -3.47
C HIS A 109 6.89 -8.88 -4.35
N GLY A 110 7.19 -9.84 -5.19
CA GLY A 110 8.27 -9.75 -6.17
C GLY A 110 7.78 -9.34 -7.56
N LEU A 111 8.69 -8.97 -8.45
CA LEU A 111 8.37 -8.63 -9.86
C LEU A 111 7.72 -9.80 -10.62
N ASP A 112 8.00 -11.01 -10.22
CA ASP A 112 7.42 -12.26 -10.75
C ASP A 112 5.94 -12.44 -10.37
N THR A 113 5.47 -11.71 -9.35
CA THR A 113 4.07 -11.69 -8.92
C THR A 113 3.21 -10.65 -9.63
N LEU A 114 3.81 -9.82 -10.51
CA LEU A 114 3.06 -8.84 -11.29
C LEU A 114 2.02 -9.52 -12.19
N PRO A 115 0.80 -9.00 -12.24
CA PRO A 115 -0.23 -9.51 -13.15
C PRO A 115 0.26 -9.43 -14.60
N ARG A 116 -0.01 -10.48 -15.38
CA ARG A 116 0.20 -10.42 -16.83
C ARG A 116 -0.79 -9.43 -17.44
N MET A 117 -0.28 -8.50 -18.23
CA MET A 117 -1.14 -7.54 -18.93
C MET A 117 -1.95 -8.23 -20.02
N PRO A 118 -3.24 -7.89 -20.16
CA PRO A 118 -4.03 -8.28 -21.32
C PRO A 118 -3.36 -7.80 -22.60
N GLU A 119 -3.49 -8.59 -23.67
CA GLU A 119 -2.99 -8.21 -24.99
C GLU A 119 -3.64 -6.88 -25.44
N GLY A 120 -2.82 -5.97 -25.96
CA GLY A 120 -3.28 -4.65 -26.41
C GLY A 120 -3.42 -3.59 -25.32
N LYS A 121 -3.27 -3.93 -24.04
CA LYS A 121 -3.29 -2.96 -22.96
C LYS A 121 -1.87 -2.39 -22.71
N ALA A 122 -1.73 -1.07 -22.78
CA ALA A 122 -0.52 -0.37 -22.37
C ALA A 122 -0.48 -0.23 -20.83
N PRO A 123 0.41 -0.93 -20.10
CA PRO A 123 0.45 -0.82 -18.64
C PRO A 123 0.90 0.56 -18.17
N LEU A 124 0.39 0.95 -16.99
CA LEU A 124 0.80 2.14 -16.26
C LEU A 124 1.30 1.74 -14.88
N TYR A 125 2.56 2.05 -14.60
CA TYR A 125 3.20 1.76 -13.32
C TYR A 125 3.61 3.04 -12.61
N VAL A 126 3.55 3.02 -11.28
CA VAL A 126 4.18 4.01 -10.41
C VAL A 126 5.37 3.36 -9.74
N VAL A 127 6.52 4.00 -9.82
CA VAL A 127 7.74 3.55 -9.16
C VAL A 127 8.20 4.59 -8.15
N LEU A 128 8.50 4.13 -6.95
CA LEU A 128 8.90 4.96 -5.83
C LEU A 128 10.27 4.49 -5.33
N GLU A 129 11.31 5.27 -5.58
CA GLU A 129 12.64 4.96 -5.08
C GLU A 129 12.79 5.48 -3.64
N SER A 130 13.09 4.57 -2.71
CA SER A 130 13.44 4.88 -1.31
C SER A 130 12.44 5.77 -0.57
N VAL A 131 11.14 5.66 -0.87
CA VAL A 131 10.12 6.44 -0.15
C VAL A 131 10.03 6.00 1.31
N GLU A 132 10.28 6.93 2.23
CA GLU A 132 10.39 6.64 3.65
C GLU A 132 9.06 6.73 4.42
N LYS A 133 8.22 7.71 4.06
CA LYS A 133 7.02 8.06 4.84
C LYS A 133 5.84 7.14 4.46
N PRO A 134 5.35 6.29 5.39
CA PRO A 134 4.19 5.42 5.12
C PRO A 134 2.94 6.19 4.68
N GLY A 135 2.76 7.43 5.18
CA GLY A 135 1.64 8.29 4.81
C GLY A 135 1.66 8.70 3.34
N ASN A 136 2.83 9.04 2.79
CA ASN A 136 2.98 9.37 1.38
C ASN A 136 2.70 8.16 0.49
N LEU A 137 3.29 7.01 0.83
CA LEU A 137 3.04 5.77 0.11
C LEU A 137 1.54 5.39 0.15
N GLY A 138 0.89 5.54 1.31
CA GLY A 138 -0.55 5.29 1.42
C GLY A 138 -1.41 6.22 0.56
N ALA A 139 -1.06 7.52 0.50
CA ALA A 139 -1.75 8.48 -0.36
C ALA A 139 -1.53 8.16 -1.86
N ILE A 140 -0.31 7.75 -2.24
CA ILE A 140 0.00 7.32 -3.62
C ILE A 140 -0.81 6.09 -3.99
N LEU A 141 -0.91 5.08 -3.12
CA LEU A 141 -1.71 3.88 -3.35
C LEU A 141 -3.19 4.21 -3.58
N ARG A 142 -3.74 5.19 -2.86
CA ARG A 142 -5.11 5.66 -3.10
C ARG A 142 -5.27 6.32 -4.47
N SER A 143 -4.32 7.17 -4.86
CA SER A 143 -4.32 7.80 -6.19
C SER A 143 -4.12 6.77 -7.30
N ALA A 144 -3.27 5.77 -7.08
CA ALA A 144 -3.02 4.67 -8.00
C ALA A 144 -4.26 3.79 -8.21
N ASP A 145 -4.98 3.46 -7.12
CA ASP A 145 -6.25 2.74 -7.19
C ASP A 145 -7.30 3.52 -8.00
N ALA A 146 -7.45 4.82 -7.69
CA ALA A 146 -8.40 5.69 -8.35
C ALA A 146 -8.08 5.92 -9.85
N ALA A 147 -6.80 5.95 -10.21
CA ALA A 147 -6.33 6.11 -11.59
C ALA A 147 -6.25 4.79 -12.38
N GLY A 148 -6.57 3.66 -11.76
CA GLY A 148 -6.50 2.35 -12.41
C GLY A 148 -5.08 1.90 -12.78
N VAL A 149 -4.09 2.27 -11.97
CA VAL A 149 -2.68 1.89 -12.15
C VAL A 149 -2.52 0.38 -12.02
N ASP A 150 -1.74 -0.23 -12.88
CA ASP A 150 -1.56 -1.68 -12.93
C ASP A 150 -0.68 -2.21 -11.78
N ALA A 151 0.31 -1.43 -11.33
CA ALA A 151 1.03 -1.71 -10.08
C ALA A 151 1.77 -0.48 -9.53
N VAL A 152 2.02 -0.50 -8.22
CA VAL A 152 2.96 0.40 -7.53
C VAL A 152 4.19 -0.41 -7.15
N ILE A 153 5.38 0.03 -7.59
CA ILE A 153 6.64 -0.64 -7.32
C ILE A 153 7.47 0.24 -6.38
N VAL A 154 7.81 -0.29 -5.23
CA VAL A 154 8.65 0.38 -4.23
C VAL A 154 10.05 -0.18 -4.33
N CYS A 155 10.95 0.60 -4.90
CA CYS A 155 12.35 0.25 -5.07
C CYS A 155 13.17 0.64 -3.85
N ASP A 156 14.05 -0.26 -3.41
CA ASP A 156 14.93 -0.06 -2.26
C ASP A 156 14.16 0.43 -1.02
N PRO A 157 13.10 -0.30 -0.60
CA PRO A 157 12.12 0.18 0.37
C PRO A 157 12.75 0.44 1.74
N LEU A 158 12.59 1.66 2.24
CA LEU A 158 12.94 2.03 3.63
C LEU A 158 11.77 1.82 4.59
N THR A 159 10.58 1.60 4.05
CA THR A 159 9.35 1.31 4.80
C THR A 159 8.89 -0.11 4.53
N ASP A 160 8.43 -0.79 5.59
CA ASP A 160 7.78 -2.08 5.50
C ASP A 160 6.38 -1.93 4.86
N LEU A 161 6.11 -2.63 3.78
CA LEU A 161 4.82 -2.61 3.06
C LEU A 161 3.64 -3.04 3.95
N TYR A 162 3.89 -3.82 5.00
CA TYR A 162 2.90 -4.22 5.99
C TYR A 162 2.93 -3.36 7.26
N ASN A 163 3.47 -2.14 7.16
CA ASN A 163 3.41 -1.16 8.26
C ASN A 163 1.96 -0.76 8.53
N PRO A 164 1.47 -0.80 9.79
CA PRO A 164 0.10 -0.44 10.14
C PRO A 164 -0.31 0.98 9.69
N ASN A 165 0.62 1.93 9.71
CA ASN A 165 0.37 3.28 9.21
C ASN A 165 0.13 3.30 7.69
N LEU A 166 0.86 2.47 6.94
CA LEU A 166 0.68 2.36 5.50
C LEU A 166 -0.68 1.74 5.16
N ILE A 167 -1.02 0.62 5.79
CA ILE A 167 -2.31 -0.05 5.58
C ILE A 167 -3.46 0.93 5.84
N ARG A 168 -3.40 1.65 6.94
CA ARG A 168 -4.41 2.62 7.31
C ARG A 168 -4.45 3.84 6.37
N SER A 169 -3.30 4.46 6.08
CA SER A 169 -3.26 5.66 5.22
C SER A 169 -3.68 5.36 3.78
N SER A 170 -3.51 4.12 3.34
CA SER A 170 -3.99 3.66 2.03
C SER A 170 -5.49 3.36 1.98
N LEU A 171 -6.20 3.33 3.13
CA LEU A 171 -7.62 2.90 3.24
C LEU A 171 -7.86 1.52 2.59
N GLY A 172 -6.89 0.61 2.69
CA GLY A 172 -6.94 -0.70 2.04
C GLY A 172 -6.43 -0.71 0.59
N GLY A 173 -6.00 0.42 0.02
CA GLY A 173 -5.43 0.49 -1.33
C GLY A 173 -4.22 -0.42 -1.53
N ILE A 174 -3.45 -0.67 -0.47
CA ILE A 174 -2.35 -1.67 -0.49
C ILE A 174 -2.81 -3.09 -0.84
N PHE A 175 -4.08 -3.41 -0.65
CA PHE A 175 -4.65 -4.70 -1.01
C PHE A 175 -5.31 -4.69 -2.39
N SER A 176 -5.74 -3.50 -2.87
CA SER A 176 -6.42 -3.32 -4.17
C SER A 176 -5.42 -3.23 -5.31
N VAL A 177 -4.36 -2.45 -5.14
CA VAL A 177 -3.32 -2.22 -6.15
C VAL A 177 -2.18 -3.22 -5.95
N PRO A 178 -1.78 -3.99 -6.98
CA PRO A 178 -0.57 -4.79 -6.90
C PRO A 178 0.62 -3.93 -6.47
N THR A 179 1.21 -4.27 -5.31
CA THR A 179 2.30 -3.49 -4.74
C THR A 179 3.54 -4.38 -4.60
N ILE A 180 4.62 -4.00 -5.26
CA ILE A 180 5.84 -4.79 -5.39
C ILE A 180 6.98 -4.12 -4.62
N ALA A 181 7.86 -4.91 -4.02
CA ALA A 181 9.10 -4.46 -3.43
C ALA A 181 10.28 -5.16 -4.12
N CYS A 182 11.24 -4.39 -4.64
CA CYS A 182 12.43 -4.91 -5.29
C CYS A 182 13.57 -3.90 -5.20
N THR A 183 14.72 -4.20 -5.77
CA THR A 183 15.79 -3.21 -5.97
C THR A 183 15.53 -2.36 -7.22
N SER A 184 16.08 -1.14 -7.25
CA SER A 184 16.03 -0.29 -8.43
C SER A 184 16.65 -0.98 -9.66
N GLN A 185 17.73 -1.71 -9.47
CA GLN A 185 18.41 -2.45 -10.53
C GLN A 185 17.50 -3.54 -11.15
N GLU A 186 16.83 -4.33 -10.32
CA GLU A 186 15.89 -5.36 -10.78
C GLU A 186 14.71 -4.75 -11.53
N CYS A 187 14.17 -3.65 -11.03
CA CYS A 187 13.05 -2.94 -11.63
C CYS A 187 13.40 -2.38 -13.01
N ILE A 188 14.55 -1.70 -13.13
CA ILE A 188 15.06 -1.16 -14.40
C ILE A 188 15.27 -2.28 -15.41
N ALA A 189 15.91 -3.39 -15.01
CA ALA A 189 16.14 -4.53 -15.88
C ALA A 189 14.82 -5.13 -16.37
N TYR A 190 13.83 -5.27 -15.49
CA TYR A 190 12.49 -5.74 -15.84
C TYR A 190 11.82 -4.83 -16.87
N PHE A 191 11.79 -3.52 -16.65
CA PHE A 191 11.15 -2.58 -17.56
C PHE A 191 11.80 -2.58 -18.96
N LYS A 192 13.13 -2.58 -19.02
CA LYS A 192 13.86 -2.67 -20.29
C LYS A 192 13.54 -3.96 -21.04
N ALA A 193 13.48 -5.09 -20.34
CA ALA A 193 13.13 -6.38 -20.93
C ALA A 193 11.68 -6.45 -21.45
N GLN A 194 10.76 -5.71 -20.81
CA GLN A 194 9.36 -5.67 -21.19
C GLN A 194 8.99 -4.53 -22.14
N GLY A 195 9.94 -3.69 -22.54
CA GLY A 195 9.70 -2.53 -23.40
C GLY A 195 8.82 -1.45 -22.75
N ILE A 196 8.88 -1.32 -21.43
CA ILE A 196 8.15 -0.32 -20.66
C ILE A 196 8.99 0.95 -20.58
N ARG A 197 8.45 2.07 -21.02
CA ARG A 197 9.12 3.37 -20.99
C ARG A 197 9.24 3.87 -19.53
N ILE A 198 10.42 4.36 -19.21
CA ILE A 198 10.78 4.90 -17.90
C ILE A 198 10.74 6.43 -17.99
N LEU A 199 9.76 7.05 -17.32
CA LEU A 199 9.63 8.50 -17.20
C LEU A 199 9.98 8.93 -15.77
N THR A 200 11.11 9.63 -15.61
CA THR A 200 11.53 10.10 -14.27
C THR A 200 11.02 11.50 -13.98
N ALA A 201 10.36 11.66 -12.84
CA ALA A 201 9.92 12.97 -12.36
C ALA A 201 11.08 13.71 -11.67
N GLN A 202 11.63 14.71 -12.32
CA GLN A 202 12.76 15.53 -11.84
C GLN A 202 12.76 16.92 -12.45
N LEU A 203 13.50 17.85 -11.87
CA LEU A 203 13.56 19.25 -12.35
C LEU A 203 14.57 19.44 -13.48
N GLN A 204 15.76 18.82 -13.33
CA GLN A 204 16.87 19.03 -14.25
C GLN A 204 16.64 18.27 -15.56
N ASP A 205 17.01 18.88 -16.68
CA ASP A 205 17.01 18.30 -18.04
C ASP A 205 15.67 17.65 -18.43
N SER A 206 14.57 18.28 -17.99
CA SER A 206 13.22 17.72 -18.10
C SER A 206 12.28 18.57 -18.97
N SER A 207 11.34 17.91 -19.65
CA SER A 207 10.23 18.52 -20.36
C SER A 207 9.00 18.67 -19.45
N LEU A 208 8.04 19.47 -19.83
CA LEU A 208 6.76 19.55 -19.12
C LEU A 208 6.02 18.21 -19.26
N TYR A 209 5.43 17.73 -18.17
CA TYR A 209 4.80 16.41 -18.12
C TYR A 209 3.68 16.23 -19.16
N TYR A 210 2.95 17.28 -19.47
CA TYR A 210 1.86 17.26 -20.42
C TYR A 210 2.31 17.33 -21.91
N ASP A 211 3.60 17.60 -22.17
CA ASP A 211 4.21 17.55 -23.50
C ASP A 211 4.81 16.15 -23.79
N THR A 212 4.69 15.21 -22.85
CA THR A 212 5.26 13.87 -22.96
C THR A 212 4.14 12.86 -23.21
N ASP A 213 4.30 12.01 -24.23
CA ASP A 213 3.35 10.92 -24.50
C ASP A 213 3.38 9.86 -23.40
N MET A 214 2.23 9.64 -22.76
CA MET A 214 1.99 8.64 -21.70
C MET A 214 0.99 7.56 -22.14
N THR A 215 0.64 7.47 -23.41
CA THR A 215 -0.31 6.47 -23.94
C THR A 215 0.33 5.07 -24.07
N LEU A 216 1.65 5.02 -24.28
CA LEU A 216 2.43 3.79 -24.39
C LEU A 216 2.64 3.10 -23.01
N PRO A 217 3.12 1.83 -22.98
CA PRO A 217 3.56 1.19 -21.75
C PRO A 217 4.52 2.08 -20.96
N THR A 218 4.12 2.53 -19.77
CA THR A 218 4.78 3.63 -19.06
C THR A 218 4.97 3.31 -17.58
N ALA A 219 6.15 3.61 -17.05
CA ALA A 219 6.47 3.67 -15.63
C ALA A 219 6.84 5.11 -15.26
N ILE A 220 6.07 5.72 -14.36
CA ILE A 220 6.35 7.05 -13.79
C ILE A 220 7.16 6.83 -12.52
N VAL A 221 8.41 7.31 -12.52
CA VAL A 221 9.38 7.08 -11.44
C VAL A 221 9.59 8.34 -10.63
N MET A 222 9.43 8.23 -9.33
CA MET A 222 9.59 9.33 -8.37
C MET A 222 10.56 8.94 -7.26
N GLY A 223 11.42 9.87 -6.88
CA GLY A 223 12.40 9.72 -5.81
C GLY A 223 11.92 10.27 -4.47
N THR A 224 12.85 10.36 -3.52
CA THR A 224 12.61 10.98 -2.22
C THR A 224 12.42 12.48 -2.33
N GLU A 225 11.71 13.05 -1.35
CA GLU A 225 11.55 14.51 -1.24
C GLU A 225 12.88 15.24 -1.01
N ALA A 226 13.86 14.60 -0.38
CA ALA A 226 15.11 15.21 0.02
C ALA A 226 16.19 15.20 -1.06
N THR A 227 16.37 14.08 -1.76
CA THR A 227 17.48 13.87 -2.69
C THR A 227 17.05 13.59 -4.13
N GLY A 228 15.74 13.43 -4.35
CA GLY A 228 15.20 13.05 -5.65
C GLY A 228 15.57 11.61 -6.02
N LEU A 229 15.77 11.37 -7.31
CA LEU A 229 16.15 10.09 -7.88
C LEU A 229 17.68 9.93 -7.93
N THR A 230 18.15 8.70 -7.76
CA THR A 230 19.55 8.34 -7.97
C THR A 230 19.94 8.38 -9.46
N ASN A 231 21.25 8.41 -9.73
CA ASN A 231 21.76 8.46 -11.10
C ASN A 231 21.35 7.23 -11.93
N GLN A 232 21.24 6.04 -11.32
CA GLN A 232 20.82 4.84 -12.03
C GLN A 232 19.44 4.99 -12.71
N TRP A 233 18.50 5.68 -12.07
CA TRP A 233 17.19 5.98 -12.65
C TRP A 233 17.27 7.04 -13.73
N ARG A 234 18.08 8.09 -13.54
CA ARG A 234 18.29 9.15 -14.51
C ARG A 234 18.91 8.62 -15.80
N GLU A 235 19.91 7.76 -15.70
CA GLU A 235 20.57 7.14 -16.84
C GLU A 235 19.70 6.08 -17.55
N ALA A 236 18.80 5.45 -16.81
CA ALA A 236 17.90 4.43 -17.36
C ALA A 236 16.66 5.02 -18.04
N ALA A 237 16.34 6.30 -17.77
CA ALA A 237 15.12 6.94 -18.22
C ALA A 237 15.08 7.15 -19.74
N ASP A 238 13.89 6.95 -20.31
CA ASP A 238 13.60 7.31 -21.71
C ASP A 238 13.26 8.80 -21.85
N ALA A 239 12.71 9.41 -20.79
CA ALA A 239 12.50 10.86 -20.71
C ALA A 239 12.45 11.33 -19.25
N HIS A 240 12.75 12.61 -19.06
CA HIS A 240 12.63 13.31 -17.80
C HIS A 240 11.44 14.28 -17.88
N ILE A 241 10.57 14.25 -16.89
CA ILE A 241 9.34 15.06 -16.84
C ILE A 241 9.29 15.92 -15.58
N ARG A 242 8.69 17.10 -15.67
CA ARG A 242 8.47 17.97 -14.52
C ARG A 242 7.07 18.55 -14.50
N ILE A 243 6.58 18.79 -13.28
CA ILE A 243 5.40 19.62 -13.03
C ILE A 243 5.90 21.06 -12.92
N PRO A 244 5.31 22.03 -13.67
CA PRO A 244 5.74 23.42 -13.61
C PRO A 244 5.45 24.01 -12.22
N MET A 245 6.48 24.62 -11.63
CA MET A 245 6.37 25.34 -10.36
C MET A 245 6.40 26.85 -10.65
N LEU A 246 5.26 27.52 -10.46
CA LEU A 246 5.09 28.95 -10.81
C LEU A 246 5.27 29.87 -9.59
N GLY A 247 5.48 29.32 -8.41
CA GLY A 247 5.66 30.04 -7.15
C GLY A 247 7.14 30.03 -6.69
N ILE A 248 7.33 30.23 -5.38
CA ILE A 248 8.65 30.28 -4.74
C ILE A 248 9.18 28.87 -4.41
N LEU A 249 8.27 27.92 -4.15
CA LEU A 249 8.65 26.57 -3.81
C LEU A 249 9.09 25.81 -5.06
N ASP A 250 10.08 24.94 -4.92
CA ASP A 250 10.69 24.16 -6.00
C ASP A 250 10.06 22.77 -6.19
N SER A 251 9.24 22.32 -5.25
CA SER A 251 8.65 20.98 -5.29
C SER A 251 7.28 20.92 -4.61
N LEU A 252 6.51 19.89 -4.98
CA LEU A 252 5.29 19.46 -4.31
C LEU A 252 5.57 18.22 -3.46
N ASN A 253 4.66 17.94 -2.53
CA ASN A 253 4.66 16.65 -1.84
C ASN A 253 4.58 15.51 -2.88
N VAL A 254 5.36 14.44 -2.67
CA VAL A 254 5.49 13.33 -3.65
C VAL A 254 4.16 12.68 -3.99
N SER A 255 3.21 12.58 -3.04
CA SER A 255 1.89 11.99 -3.31
C SER A 255 1.00 12.90 -4.15
N VAL A 256 1.16 14.21 -4.03
CA VAL A 256 0.48 15.20 -4.89
C VAL A 256 1.06 15.14 -6.30
N SER A 257 2.38 15.11 -6.43
CA SER A 257 3.06 14.93 -7.72
C SER A 257 2.61 13.66 -8.43
N ALA A 258 2.53 12.54 -7.69
CA ALA A 258 2.03 11.28 -8.20
C ALA A 258 0.62 11.40 -8.77
N ALA A 259 -0.29 12.02 -8.03
CA ALA A 259 -1.67 12.19 -8.47
C ALA A 259 -1.76 13.01 -9.77
N ILE A 260 -1.03 14.12 -9.86
CA ILE A 260 -1.00 14.98 -11.06
C ILE A 260 -0.52 14.18 -12.28
N LEU A 261 0.62 13.47 -12.15
CA LEU A 261 1.22 12.73 -13.27
C LEU A 261 0.35 11.54 -13.69
N LEU A 262 -0.27 10.84 -12.73
CA LEU A 262 -1.16 9.73 -13.01
C LEU A 262 -2.42 10.18 -13.76
N TYR A 263 -3.04 11.28 -13.34
CA TYR A 263 -4.25 11.76 -13.98
C TYR A 263 -3.98 12.40 -15.36
N GLU A 264 -2.77 12.87 -15.62
CA GLU A 264 -2.36 13.20 -16.99
C GLU A 264 -2.28 11.95 -17.85
N ALA A 265 -1.66 10.86 -17.36
CA ALA A 265 -1.65 9.61 -18.10
C ALA A 265 -3.08 9.06 -18.35
N VAL A 266 -3.98 9.18 -17.35
CA VAL A 266 -5.40 8.82 -17.51
C VAL A 266 -6.07 9.67 -18.57
N ARG A 267 -5.86 11.00 -18.55
CA ARG A 267 -6.43 11.91 -19.55
C ARG A 267 -6.01 11.50 -20.96
N GLN A 268 -4.70 11.35 -21.20
CA GLN A 268 -4.19 10.99 -22.54
C GLN A 268 -4.71 9.62 -23.02
N ARG A 269 -4.90 8.66 -22.12
CA ARG A 269 -5.35 7.29 -22.45
C ARG A 269 -6.86 7.17 -22.68
N ASN A 270 -7.65 8.17 -22.28
CA ASN A 270 -9.11 8.22 -22.45
C ASN A 270 -9.58 9.21 -23.51
N GLU A 271 -8.68 9.85 -24.24
CA GLU A 271 -9.01 10.79 -25.32
C GLU A 271 -9.19 10.11 -26.69
N ASP A 272 -9.19 8.77 -26.77
CA ASP A 272 -9.44 7.99 -28.00
C ASP A 272 -10.93 7.61 -28.19
#